data_4701aec265c151ea04a8f904ba7923cb
#
_entry.id   4701aec265c151ea04a8f904ba7923cb
#
_cell.length_a   1.000
_cell.length_b   1.000
_cell.length_c   1.000
_cell.angle_alpha   90.00
_cell.angle_beta   90.00
_cell.angle_gamma   90.00
#
_symmetry.space_group_name_H-M   'P 1'
#
loop_
_entity.id
_entity.type
_entity.pdbx_description
1 polymer ?
#
loop_
_entity_poly.entity_id
_entity_poly.type
_entity_poly.pdbx_seq_one_letter_code
_entity_poly.pdbx_strand_id
1 'polypeptide(L)'
;GLYIVVGYDFQEILDLFDELFEMLSLSGIGGKKNSGLGHFDLEIAELPKELNKRLNTKGEVMTLSVSLPTEDELDDVLDDSRYLLVKRSGFVDSYTYSKEQRRKKDIYLFKAGSCFNKTYQGDVYNVSSGGSHPVYKYAKPLFMGVEVWRTI
;
A
#
# COMPACT_ATOMS: atom_id res chain seq x y z
N GLY A 1 13.79 9.47 12.91
CA GLY A 1 13.95 8.89 11.59
C GLY A 1 12.66 8.27 11.10
N LEU A 2 12.62 7.95 9.83
CA LEU A 2 11.56 7.16 9.20
C LEU A 2 12.16 5.81 8.81
N TYR A 3 11.34 4.77 8.78
CA TYR A 3 11.74 3.49 8.24
C TYR A 3 10.70 2.98 7.24
N ILE A 4 11.12 2.20 6.30
CA ILE A 4 10.31 1.55 5.29
C ILE A 4 10.62 0.06 5.34
N VAL A 5 9.59 -0.78 5.23
CA VAL A 5 9.75 -2.22 5.05
C VAL A 5 9.37 -2.54 3.61
N VAL A 6 10.28 -3.19 2.92
CA VAL A 6 10.12 -3.56 1.51
C VAL A 6 10.03 -5.08 1.41
N GLY A 7 8.96 -5.56 0.77
CA GLY A 7 8.83 -6.95 0.35
C GLY A 7 9.11 -7.05 -1.16
N TYR A 8 9.74 -8.12 -1.58
CA TYR A 8 10.09 -8.36 -2.99
C TYR A 8 9.92 -9.83 -3.35
N ASP A 9 9.64 -10.09 -4.61
CA ASP A 9 9.46 -11.45 -5.14
C ASP A 9 10.74 -11.96 -5.83
N PHE A 10 11.55 -11.05 -6.39
CA PHE A 10 12.76 -11.37 -7.15
C PHE A 10 13.90 -10.47 -6.72
N GLN A 11 15.12 -11.04 -6.62
CA GLN A 11 16.31 -10.31 -6.17
C GLN A 11 16.63 -9.12 -7.09
N GLU A 12 16.45 -9.27 -8.38
CA GLU A 12 16.70 -8.20 -9.36
C GLU A 12 15.84 -6.95 -9.11
N ILE A 13 14.63 -7.14 -8.58
CA ILE A 13 13.73 -6.03 -8.21
C ILE A 13 14.24 -5.33 -6.95
N LEU A 14 14.77 -6.08 -5.99
CA LEU A 14 15.39 -5.48 -4.80
C LEU A 14 16.61 -4.67 -5.16
N ASP A 15 17.51 -5.22 -5.99
CA ASP A 15 18.73 -4.54 -6.42
C ASP A 15 18.41 -3.21 -7.15
N LEU A 16 17.41 -3.24 -8.04
CA LEU A 16 16.91 -2.04 -8.71
C LEU A 16 16.28 -1.04 -7.72
N PHE A 17 15.52 -1.54 -6.74
CA PHE A 17 14.93 -0.70 -5.71
C PHE A 17 15.99 0.01 -4.88
N ASP A 18 17.02 -0.71 -4.45
CA ASP A 18 18.11 -0.16 -3.65
C ASP A 18 18.86 0.93 -4.41
N GLU A 19 19.19 0.71 -5.69
CA GLU A 19 19.81 1.72 -6.56
C GLU A 19 18.94 2.98 -6.69
N LEU A 20 17.67 2.81 -7.00
CA LEU A 20 16.73 3.92 -7.15
C LEU A 20 16.50 4.67 -5.83
N PHE A 21 16.53 3.96 -4.71
CA PHE A 21 16.32 4.56 -3.41
C PHE A 21 17.54 5.34 -2.93
N GLU A 22 18.74 4.88 -3.27
CA GLU A 22 19.97 5.62 -3.08
C GLU A 22 19.97 6.92 -3.92
N MET A 23 19.60 6.84 -5.19
CA MET A 23 19.41 8.04 -6.02
C MET A 23 18.38 9.01 -5.43
N LEU A 24 17.28 8.48 -4.87
CA LEU A 24 16.26 9.27 -4.22
C LEU A 24 16.78 9.98 -2.98
N SER A 25 17.64 9.33 -2.18
CA SER A 25 18.25 9.95 -0.99
C SER A 25 19.04 11.20 -1.34
N LEU A 26 19.75 11.16 -2.47
CA LEU A 26 20.53 12.28 -3.00
C LEU A 26 19.66 13.36 -3.66
N SER A 27 18.60 12.96 -4.36
CA SER A 27 17.68 13.91 -5.02
C SER A 27 16.68 14.55 -4.06
N GLY A 28 16.43 13.91 -2.94
CA GLY A 28 15.50 14.36 -1.89
C GLY A 28 14.03 14.06 -2.16
N ILE A 29 13.24 14.06 -1.09
CA ILE A 29 11.80 13.84 -1.10
C ILE A 29 11.07 15.14 -0.77
N GLY A 30 9.91 15.37 -1.42
CA GLY A 30 8.99 16.45 -1.09
C GLY A 30 9.10 17.68 -1.99
N GLY A 31 8.24 18.66 -1.71
CA GLY A 31 8.08 19.83 -2.58
C GLY A 31 9.15 20.92 -2.45
N LYS A 32 10.04 20.83 -1.45
CA LYS A 32 11.08 21.84 -1.19
C LYS A 32 12.50 21.36 -1.50
N LYS A 33 12.64 20.30 -2.29
CA LYS A 33 13.96 19.75 -2.65
C LYS A 33 14.85 20.74 -3.41
N ASN A 34 14.27 21.63 -4.20
CA ASN A 34 15.01 22.71 -4.88
C ASN A 34 15.66 23.74 -3.92
N SER A 35 15.27 23.72 -2.64
CA SER A 35 15.84 24.56 -1.58
C SER A 35 16.83 23.78 -0.70
N GLY A 36 17.32 22.63 -1.16
CA GLY A 36 18.25 21.79 -0.42
C GLY A 36 17.63 20.97 0.72
N LEU A 37 16.27 20.93 0.79
CA LEU A 37 15.57 20.13 1.78
C LEU A 37 15.15 18.78 1.20
N GLY A 38 14.93 17.80 2.09
CA GLY A 38 14.42 16.48 1.69
C GLY A 38 15.47 15.45 1.38
N HIS A 39 16.78 15.79 1.38
CA HIS A 39 17.84 14.81 1.37
C HIS A 39 17.82 13.99 2.67
N PHE A 40 18.24 12.76 2.61
CA PHE A 40 18.28 11.89 3.77
C PHE A 40 19.45 10.90 3.66
N ASP A 41 19.94 10.47 4.81
CA ASP A 41 20.88 9.36 4.89
C ASP A 41 20.09 8.05 4.84
N LEU A 42 20.51 7.14 3.98
CA LEU A 42 19.89 5.83 3.82
C LEU A 42 20.72 4.78 4.57
N GLU A 43 20.08 4.03 5.43
CA GLU A 43 20.64 2.85 6.06
C GLU A 43 19.77 1.64 5.68
N ILE A 44 20.39 0.64 5.06
CA ILE A 44 19.76 -0.62 4.72
C ILE A 44 20.08 -1.64 5.80
N ALA A 45 19.06 -2.22 6.41
CA ALA A 45 19.21 -3.17 7.50
C ALA A 45 18.34 -4.40 7.27
N GLU A 46 18.77 -5.53 7.81
CA GLU A 46 17.93 -6.73 7.83
C GLU A 46 16.70 -6.51 8.69
N LEU A 47 15.60 -7.12 8.25
CA LEU A 47 14.35 -7.06 9.00
C LEU A 47 14.48 -7.80 10.33
N PRO A 48 14.12 -7.18 11.47
CA PRO A 48 14.14 -7.84 12.77
C PRO A 48 13.35 -9.15 12.75
N LYS A 49 13.89 -10.23 13.33
CA LYS A 49 13.32 -11.59 13.28
C LYS A 49 11.87 -11.64 13.74
N GLU A 50 11.51 -10.92 14.81
CA GLU A 50 10.13 -10.87 15.31
C GLU A 50 9.18 -10.16 14.33
N LEU A 51 9.63 -9.10 13.66
CA LEU A 51 8.83 -8.43 12.65
C LEU A 51 8.64 -9.31 11.41
N ASN A 52 9.72 -9.97 10.97
CA ASN A 52 9.65 -10.93 9.86
C ASN A 52 8.67 -12.07 10.16
N LYS A 53 8.71 -12.64 11.38
CA LYS A 53 7.75 -13.66 11.81
C LYS A 53 6.31 -13.17 11.71
N ARG A 54 6.03 -11.95 12.18
CA ARG A 54 4.68 -11.36 12.12
C ARG A 54 4.22 -11.06 10.70
N LEU A 55 5.09 -10.58 9.83
CA LEU A 55 4.76 -10.31 8.42
C LEU A 55 4.48 -11.59 7.62
N ASN A 56 5.01 -12.73 8.07
CA ASN A 56 4.80 -14.04 7.43
C ASN A 56 3.80 -14.94 8.17
N THR A 57 3.03 -14.40 9.12
CA THR A 57 2.04 -15.17 9.88
C THR A 57 0.86 -15.56 8.99
N LYS A 58 0.42 -16.81 9.12
CA LYS A 58 -0.83 -17.33 8.54
C LYS A 58 -1.85 -17.43 9.68
N GLY A 59 -2.96 -16.73 9.58
CA GLY A 59 -4.01 -16.71 10.60
C GLY A 59 -4.58 -15.31 10.77
N GLU A 60 -4.91 -14.93 12.00
CA GLU A 60 -5.44 -13.59 12.28
C GLU A 60 -4.38 -12.53 11.94
N VAL A 61 -4.77 -11.63 11.06
CA VAL A 61 -3.89 -10.60 10.50
C VAL A 61 -4.53 -9.22 10.55
N MET A 62 -3.70 -8.21 10.65
CA MET A 62 -4.09 -6.81 10.50
C MET A 62 -3.46 -6.25 9.21
N THR A 63 -4.24 -5.55 8.40
CA THR A 63 -3.67 -4.85 7.25
C THR A 63 -2.97 -3.56 7.69
N LEU A 64 -1.75 -3.37 7.22
CA LEU A 64 -0.95 -2.16 7.43
C LEU A 64 -1.20 -1.10 6.35
N SER A 65 -1.84 -1.48 5.27
CA SER A 65 -2.16 -0.60 4.13
C SER A 65 -3.67 -0.50 3.90
N VAL A 66 -4.08 0.48 3.10
CA VAL A 66 -5.43 0.45 2.53
C VAL A 66 -5.51 -0.62 1.46
N SER A 67 -6.55 -1.44 1.48
CA SER A 67 -6.65 -2.60 0.62
C SER A 67 -8.09 -2.95 0.29
N LEU A 68 -8.27 -3.77 -0.74
CA LEU A 68 -9.56 -4.31 -1.14
C LEU A 68 -9.35 -5.71 -1.71
N PRO A 69 -10.02 -6.74 -1.18
CA PRO A 69 -10.02 -8.07 -1.78
C PRO A 69 -10.68 -8.05 -3.15
N THR A 70 -10.38 -9.04 -3.96
CA THR A 70 -11.11 -9.28 -5.21
C THR A 70 -12.54 -9.74 -4.92
N GLU A 71 -13.41 -9.72 -5.92
CA GLU A 71 -14.80 -10.16 -5.78
C GLU A 71 -14.88 -11.62 -5.29
N ASP A 72 -14.00 -12.48 -5.79
CA ASP A 72 -13.92 -13.90 -5.42
C ASP A 72 -13.41 -14.14 -3.99
N GLU A 73 -12.65 -13.19 -3.44
CA GLU A 73 -12.10 -13.26 -2.08
C GLU A 73 -13.04 -12.68 -1.03
N LEU A 74 -14.00 -11.82 -1.43
CA LEU A 74 -14.71 -10.91 -0.55
C LEU A 74 -15.49 -11.63 0.54
N ASP A 75 -16.31 -12.61 0.18
CA ASP A 75 -17.17 -13.34 1.13
C ASP A 75 -16.34 -14.04 2.18
N ASP A 76 -15.27 -14.65 1.75
CA ASP A 76 -14.32 -15.37 2.58
C ASP A 76 -13.54 -14.47 3.55
N VAL A 77 -13.23 -13.24 3.13
CA VAL A 77 -12.47 -12.27 3.90
C VAL A 77 -13.33 -11.56 4.94
N LEU A 78 -14.62 -11.39 4.64
CA LEU A 78 -15.56 -10.71 5.53
C LEU A 78 -15.97 -11.54 6.76
N ASP A 79 -15.82 -12.86 6.69
CA ASP A 79 -16.16 -13.76 7.78
C ASP A 79 -15.32 -13.44 9.04
N ASP A 80 -16.02 -13.14 10.16
CA ASP A 80 -15.45 -12.75 11.47
C ASP A 80 -14.36 -11.65 11.38
N SER A 81 -14.51 -10.74 10.43
CA SER A 81 -13.58 -9.62 10.24
C SER A 81 -14.02 -8.37 11.01
N ARG A 82 -13.04 -7.51 11.33
CA ARG A 82 -13.24 -6.21 11.97
C ARG A 82 -12.58 -5.13 11.16
N TYR A 83 -13.38 -4.32 10.45
CA TYR A 83 -12.84 -3.36 9.51
C TYR A 83 -13.55 -2.01 9.56
N LEU A 84 -12.83 -1.01 9.09
CA LEU A 84 -13.36 0.30 8.76
C LEU A 84 -13.14 0.56 7.27
N LEU A 85 -14.13 1.19 6.64
CA LEU A 85 -14.00 1.61 5.26
C LEU A 85 -13.49 3.04 5.17
N VAL A 86 -12.67 3.28 4.16
CA VAL A 86 -12.23 4.61 3.75
C VAL A 86 -12.55 4.82 2.29
N LYS A 87 -13.25 5.91 2.00
CA LYS A 87 -13.50 6.35 0.64
C LYS A 87 -12.25 7.00 0.07
N ARG A 88 -11.87 6.59 -1.13
CA ARG A 88 -10.84 7.25 -1.93
C ARG A 88 -11.47 7.83 -3.18
N SER A 89 -11.34 9.13 -3.30
CA SER A 89 -11.86 9.93 -4.42
C SER A 89 -10.83 11.00 -4.78
N GLY A 90 -11.15 11.86 -5.73
CA GLY A 90 -10.31 12.99 -6.10
C GLY A 90 -10.19 13.13 -7.62
N PHE A 91 -9.42 14.09 -8.02
CA PHE A 91 -9.18 14.38 -9.42
C PHE A 91 -7.97 13.61 -9.94
N VAL A 92 -7.93 13.39 -11.26
CA VAL A 92 -6.76 12.85 -11.94
C VAL A 92 -5.75 13.98 -12.12
N ASP A 93 -4.55 13.79 -11.60
CA ASP A 93 -3.44 14.72 -11.73
C ASP A 93 -2.57 14.32 -12.93
N SER A 94 -3.10 14.52 -14.12
CA SER A 94 -2.38 14.25 -15.37
C SER A 94 -2.90 15.17 -16.46
N TYR A 95 -2.02 15.98 -17.02
CA TYR A 95 -2.33 16.90 -18.12
C TYR A 95 -2.69 16.19 -19.43
N THR A 96 -2.26 14.93 -19.60
CA THR A 96 -2.56 14.12 -20.77
C THR A 96 -3.85 13.35 -20.64
N TYR A 97 -4.43 13.27 -19.45
CA TYR A 97 -5.64 12.48 -19.21
C TYR A 97 -6.88 13.10 -19.88
N SER A 98 -7.04 14.41 -19.76
CA SER A 98 -8.19 15.14 -20.31
C SER A 98 -7.86 16.63 -20.40
N LYS A 99 -8.51 17.36 -21.34
CA LYS A 99 -8.41 18.82 -21.44
C LYS A 99 -8.96 19.55 -20.21
N GLU A 100 -9.93 18.94 -19.53
CA GLU A 100 -10.54 19.44 -18.32
C GLU A 100 -10.17 18.55 -17.14
N GLN A 101 -10.12 19.13 -15.95
CA GLN A 101 -9.89 18.37 -14.74
C GLN A 101 -11.02 17.38 -14.50
N ARG A 102 -10.72 16.09 -14.54
CA ARG A 102 -11.70 15.01 -14.36
C ARG A 102 -11.53 14.30 -13.02
N ARG A 103 -12.66 14.00 -12.41
CA ARG A 103 -12.73 13.24 -11.20
C ARG A 103 -12.64 11.74 -11.53
N LYS A 104 -11.77 11.01 -10.83
CA LYS A 104 -11.72 9.54 -10.90
C LYS A 104 -12.94 8.93 -10.22
N LYS A 105 -13.25 7.67 -10.54
CA LYS A 105 -14.29 6.91 -9.85
C LYS A 105 -13.96 6.80 -8.36
N ASP A 106 -14.98 6.93 -7.53
CA ASP A 106 -14.86 6.70 -6.10
C ASP A 106 -14.69 5.20 -5.83
N ILE A 107 -13.81 4.86 -4.89
CA ILE A 107 -13.61 3.49 -4.44
C ILE A 107 -13.59 3.44 -2.91
N TYR A 108 -14.20 2.43 -2.32
CA TYR A 108 -14.16 2.17 -0.89
C TYR A 108 -13.17 1.05 -0.62
N LEU A 109 -12.27 1.27 0.32
CA LEU A 109 -11.20 0.35 0.68
C LEU A 109 -11.25 0.07 2.17
N PHE A 110 -10.79 -1.08 2.59
CA PHE A 110 -10.48 -1.32 3.99
C PHE A 110 -9.38 -0.39 4.45
N LYS A 111 -9.58 0.19 5.62
CA LYS A 111 -8.59 1.09 6.23
C LYS A 111 -7.46 0.27 6.84
N ALA A 112 -6.25 0.82 6.84
CA ALA A 112 -5.15 0.27 7.63
C ALA A 112 -5.57 0.11 9.10
N GLY A 113 -5.21 -1.01 9.72
CA GLY A 113 -5.67 -1.42 11.05
C GLY A 113 -6.91 -2.32 11.04
N SER A 114 -7.48 -2.63 9.87
CA SER A 114 -8.55 -3.64 9.76
C SER A 114 -7.98 -5.04 9.98
N CYS A 115 -8.72 -5.88 10.72
CA CYS A 115 -8.31 -7.22 11.10
C CYS A 115 -9.16 -8.28 10.39
N PHE A 116 -8.51 -9.36 9.97
CA PHE A 116 -9.10 -10.46 9.21
C PHE A 116 -8.58 -11.80 9.73
N ASN A 117 -9.38 -12.86 9.57
CA ASN A 117 -8.99 -14.21 9.96
C ASN A 117 -8.01 -14.86 8.99
N LYS A 118 -7.88 -14.31 7.80
CA LYS A 118 -6.97 -14.79 6.75
C LYS A 118 -6.46 -13.66 5.88
N THR A 119 -5.36 -13.93 5.20
CA THR A 119 -4.80 -13.03 4.19
C THR A 119 -5.58 -13.16 2.87
N TYR A 120 -5.54 -12.09 2.07
CA TYR A 120 -6.03 -12.04 0.69
C TYR A 120 -5.04 -11.31 -0.19
N GLN A 121 -5.15 -11.44 -1.51
CA GLN A 121 -4.19 -10.83 -2.44
C GLN A 121 -4.58 -9.39 -2.81
N GLY A 122 -5.89 -9.15 -2.95
CA GLY A 122 -6.39 -7.89 -3.48
C GLY A 122 -5.89 -7.61 -4.90
N ASP A 123 -6.16 -6.41 -5.41
CA ASP A 123 -5.81 -6.09 -6.80
C ASP A 123 -5.47 -4.60 -7.00
N VAL A 124 -5.19 -4.25 -8.24
CA VAL A 124 -4.99 -2.89 -8.74
C VAL A 124 -6.21 -2.48 -9.56
N TYR A 125 -7.07 -1.65 -8.98
CA TYR A 125 -8.37 -1.29 -9.55
C TYR A 125 -8.28 -0.13 -10.50
N ASN A 126 -8.93 -0.26 -11.66
CA ASN A 126 -9.07 0.85 -12.61
C ASN A 126 -10.19 1.79 -12.16
N VAL A 127 -9.80 3.00 -11.78
CA VAL A 127 -10.69 4.09 -11.32
C VAL A 127 -10.85 5.20 -12.34
N SER A 128 -10.54 4.94 -13.61
CA SER A 128 -10.71 5.93 -14.69
C SER A 128 -12.17 6.33 -14.89
N SER A 129 -12.39 7.55 -15.29
CA SER A 129 -13.71 8.11 -15.66
C SER A 129 -13.69 8.79 -17.02
N GLY A 130 -13.25 8.07 -18.07
CA GLY A 130 -13.33 8.53 -19.46
C GLY A 130 -12.23 9.50 -19.89
N GLY A 131 -10.99 9.25 -19.49
CA GLY A 131 -9.80 9.94 -19.99
C GLY A 131 -9.05 9.15 -21.05
N SER A 132 -7.91 9.66 -21.50
CA SER A 132 -7.09 9.10 -22.59
C SER A 132 -6.26 7.87 -22.19
N HIS A 133 -6.08 7.64 -20.89
CA HIS A 133 -5.31 6.52 -20.35
C HIS A 133 -5.94 5.99 -19.06
N PRO A 134 -5.63 4.76 -18.64
CA PRO A 134 -6.14 4.22 -17.38
C PRO A 134 -5.56 4.96 -16.17
N VAL A 135 -6.35 5.02 -15.10
CA VAL A 135 -5.96 5.51 -13.79
C VAL A 135 -6.16 4.38 -12.79
N TYR A 136 -5.10 3.98 -12.15
CA TYR A 136 -5.13 2.84 -11.26
C TYR A 136 -5.08 3.23 -9.79
N LYS A 137 -5.77 2.45 -8.97
CA LYS A 137 -5.65 2.47 -7.51
C LYS A 137 -5.07 1.16 -7.04
N TYR A 138 -3.86 1.22 -6.50
CA TYR A 138 -3.25 0.08 -5.82
C TYR A 138 -4.00 -0.21 -4.52
N ALA A 139 -4.47 -1.44 -4.36
CA ALA A 139 -5.25 -1.88 -3.21
C ALA A 139 -4.87 -3.30 -2.73
N LYS A 140 -3.65 -3.74 -3.02
CA LYS A 140 -3.08 -4.96 -2.44
C LYS A 140 -2.69 -4.71 -0.99
N PRO A 141 -3.01 -5.64 -0.08
CA PRO A 141 -2.69 -5.49 1.34
C PRO A 141 -1.22 -5.75 1.64
N LEU A 142 -0.76 -5.15 2.73
CA LEU A 142 0.39 -5.61 3.48
C LEU A 142 -0.11 -6.05 4.84
N PHE A 143 0.09 -7.30 5.19
CA PHE A 143 -0.42 -7.87 6.44
C PHE A 143 0.66 -8.01 7.50
N MET A 144 0.19 -7.97 8.75
CA MET A 144 0.97 -8.32 9.92
C MET A 144 0.12 -9.23 10.82
N GLY A 145 0.67 -10.34 11.27
CA GLY A 145 0.03 -11.23 12.25
C GLY A 145 -0.23 -10.52 13.56
N VAL A 146 -1.43 -10.70 14.09
CA VAL A 146 -1.86 -10.11 15.36
C VAL A 146 -2.46 -11.18 16.26
N GLU A 147 -2.34 -10.99 17.56
CA GLU A 147 -3.11 -11.74 18.56
C GLU A 147 -4.35 -10.91 18.88
N VAL A 148 -5.51 -11.38 18.47
CA VAL A 148 -6.78 -10.72 18.79
C VAL A 148 -7.27 -11.27 20.13
N TRP A 149 -7.32 -10.42 21.15
CA TRP A 149 -7.95 -10.77 22.43
C TRP A 149 -9.45 -10.87 22.21
N ARG A 150 -9.97 -12.08 22.19
CA ARG A 150 -11.42 -12.31 22.24
C ARG A 150 -11.85 -12.17 23.69
N THR A 151 -12.51 -11.06 24.01
CA THR A 151 -13.24 -10.96 25.29
C THR A 151 -14.37 -11.99 25.24
N ILE A 152 -14.31 -13.00 26.13
CA ILE A 152 -15.31 -14.03 26.33
C ILE A 152 -16.55 -13.37 26.96
#